data_c57a6a22fbea84af568d9aa4910adca7
#
_entry.id   c57a6a22fbea84af568d9aa4910adca7
#
_cell.length_a   1.000
_cell.length_b   1.000
_cell.length_c   1.000
_cell.angle_alpha   90.00
_cell.angle_beta   90.00
_cell.angle_gamma   90.00
#
_symmetry.space_group_name_H-M   'P 1'
#
loop_
_entity.id
_entity.type
_entity.pdbx_description
1 polymer ?
#
loop_
_entity_poly.entity_id
_entity_poly.type
_entity_poly.pdbx_seq_one_letter_code
_entity_poly.pdbx_strand_id
1 'polypeptide(L)'
;MRRIATLLVGLALPGCSGQGAHGVPMQPLMDMAHLIRPSTPNTALAAPAGFSPAPDIVTRRYDLAPEALYATVRRVAGRQPRTFEQVAYDDRLQAHYVARSAAMNFPDLIAMQVNSDSTLVLWSRSVYGRSDLGVNRRRLTAWLGALDTTLATH
;
A
#
# COMPACT_ATOMS: atom_id res chain seq x y z
N MET A 1 3.36 -48.68 24.49
CA MET A 1 3.94 -47.35 24.18
C MET A 1 2.93 -46.53 23.38
N ARG A 2 2.22 -45.60 24.02
CA ARG A 2 1.21 -44.74 23.35
C ARG A 2 1.95 -43.47 22.87
N ARG A 3 1.98 -43.25 21.57
CA ARG A 3 2.50 -42.01 20.98
C ARG A 3 1.43 -40.93 21.11
N ILE A 4 1.69 -39.91 21.93
CA ILE A 4 0.86 -38.70 22.02
C ILE A 4 1.23 -37.84 20.82
N ALA A 5 0.31 -37.72 19.87
CA ALA A 5 0.43 -36.78 18.78
C ALA A 5 0.02 -35.40 19.29
N THR A 6 0.97 -34.51 19.48
CA THR A 6 0.72 -33.10 19.83
C THR A 6 0.18 -32.41 18.58
N LEU A 7 -1.12 -32.14 18.58
CA LEU A 7 -1.78 -31.36 17.54
C LEU A 7 -1.42 -29.88 17.76
N LEU A 8 -0.49 -29.34 16.97
CA LEU A 8 -0.22 -27.90 16.91
C LEU A 8 -1.39 -27.23 16.18
N VAL A 9 -2.36 -26.73 16.92
CA VAL A 9 -3.40 -25.84 16.40
C VAL A 9 -2.75 -24.48 16.15
N GLY A 10 -2.32 -24.24 14.92
CA GLY A 10 -1.86 -22.92 14.48
C GLY A 10 -3.05 -21.95 14.52
N LEU A 11 -3.01 -20.97 15.40
CA LEU A 11 -3.96 -19.85 15.43
C LEU A 11 -3.70 -19.00 14.16
N ALA A 12 -4.40 -19.28 13.08
CA ALA A 12 -4.36 -18.43 11.89
C ALA A 12 -5.11 -17.13 12.19
N LEU A 13 -4.40 -16.00 12.13
CA LEU A 13 -5.03 -14.68 12.23
C LEU A 13 -6.03 -14.53 11.07
N PRO A 14 -7.26 -14.03 11.31
CA PRO A 14 -8.31 -13.99 10.29
C PRO A 14 -7.92 -13.32 8.97
N GLY A 15 -7.06 -12.29 9.04
CA GLY A 15 -6.55 -11.58 7.85
C GLY A 15 -5.51 -12.36 7.04
N CYS A 16 -4.89 -13.41 7.59
CA CYS A 16 -3.82 -14.16 6.94
C CYS A 16 -4.33 -15.34 6.10
N SER A 17 -5.52 -15.85 6.39
CA SER A 17 -6.14 -16.97 5.65
C SER A 17 -6.87 -16.53 4.38
N GLY A 18 -7.10 -15.23 4.17
CA GLY A 18 -7.81 -14.69 3.01
C GLY A 18 -6.99 -14.70 1.72
N GLN A 19 -7.68 -14.71 0.58
CA GLN A 19 -7.10 -14.45 -0.74
C GLN A 19 -7.42 -13.02 -1.19
N GLY A 20 -6.50 -12.40 -1.91
CA GLY A 20 -6.71 -11.03 -2.37
C GLY A 20 -6.93 -10.04 -1.20
N ALA A 21 -7.93 -9.20 -1.31
CA ALA A 21 -8.36 -8.28 -0.24
C ALA A 21 -9.29 -8.95 0.79
N HIS A 22 -9.70 -10.20 0.57
CA HIS A 22 -10.63 -10.91 1.44
C HIS A 22 -10.08 -11.08 2.87
N GLY A 23 -10.94 -10.93 3.86
CA GLY A 23 -10.56 -11.04 5.28
C GLY A 23 -9.88 -9.80 5.85
N VAL A 24 -9.75 -8.73 5.07
CA VAL A 24 -9.25 -7.42 5.51
C VAL A 24 -10.41 -6.43 5.49
N PRO A 25 -10.72 -5.75 6.61
CA PRO A 25 -11.78 -4.75 6.65
C PRO A 25 -11.56 -3.67 5.58
N MET A 26 -12.65 -3.26 4.92
CA MET A 26 -12.60 -2.19 3.91
C MET A 26 -12.07 -0.91 4.55
N GLN A 27 -11.11 -0.29 3.88
CA GLN A 27 -10.56 0.98 4.32
C GLN A 27 -11.51 2.12 3.93
N PRO A 28 -11.92 2.97 4.90
CA PRO A 28 -12.67 4.18 4.57
C PRO A 28 -11.79 5.16 3.79
N LEU A 29 -12.43 6.14 3.14
CA LEU A 29 -11.72 7.28 2.56
C LEU A 29 -10.79 7.90 3.61
N MET A 30 -9.52 8.10 3.26
CA MET A 30 -8.53 8.66 4.17
C MET A 30 -8.35 10.15 3.93
N ASP A 31 -8.24 10.90 5.01
CA ASP A 31 -7.76 12.28 4.95
C ASP A 31 -6.22 12.27 4.88
N MET A 32 -5.69 12.28 3.65
CA MET A 32 -4.25 12.26 3.43
C MET A 32 -3.56 13.56 3.84
N ALA A 33 -4.28 14.68 3.91
CA ALA A 33 -3.72 15.96 4.35
C ALA A 33 -3.43 15.98 5.86
N HIS A 34 -4.14 15.17 6.64
CA HIS A 34 -3.98 15.05 8.09
C HIS A 34 -3.52 13.64 8.50
N LEU A 35 -2.66 13.04 7.70
CA LEU A 35 -2.16 11.70 7.95
C LEU A 35 -1.39 11.62 9.28
N ILE A 36 -1.83 10.71 10.16
CA ILE A 36 -1.14 10.41 11.41
C ILE A 36 -0.29 9.15 11.23
N ARG A 37 1.02 9.31 11.37
CA ARG A 37 1.96 8.20 11.28
C ARG A 37 2.12 7.52 12.64
N PRO A 38 1.90 6.19 12.75
CA PRO A 38 2.17 5.48 13.99
C PRO A 38 3.68 5.48 14.30
N SER A 39 4.01 5.34 15.59
CA SER A 39 5.40 5.26 16.04
C SER A 39 6.11 3.94 15.69
N THR A 40 5.38 2.96 15.21
CA THR A 40 5.94 1.65 14.81
C THR A 40 6.62 1.73 13.45
N PRO A 41 7.82 1.13 13.28
CA PRO A 41 8.59 1.21 12.04
C PRO A 41 8.11 0.22 10.96
N ASN A 42 6.79 -0.03 10.88
CA ASN A 42 6.16 -0.92 9.91
C ASN A 42 5.31 -0.18 8.88
N THR A 43 5.71 1.04 8.57
CA THR A 43 5.03 1.93 7.62
C THR A 43 6.02 2.59 6.68
N ALA A 44 5.54 3.03 5.52
CA ALA A 44 6.28 3.89 4.61
C ALA A 44 5.36 4.93 3.98
N LEU A 45 5.88 6.14 3.81
CA LEU A 45 5.20 7.26 3.17
C LEU A 45 6.04 7.78 2.01
N ALA A 46 5.44 7.83 0.84
CA ALA A 46 5.97 8.59 -0.29
C ALA A 46 5.02 9.76 -0.55
N ALA A 47 5.55 10.98 -0.53
CA ALA A 47 4.76 12.21 -0.67
C ALA A 47 5.65 13.36 -1.19
N PRO A 48 5.06 14.45 -1.68
CA PRO A 48 5.83 15.60 -2.15
C PRO A 48 6.65 16.25 -1.04
N ALA A 49 7.68 16.99 -1.41
CA ALA A 49 8.48 17.77 -0.47
C ALA A 49 7.60 18.74 0.34
N GLY A 50 7.87 18.86 1.62
CA GLY A 50 7.08 19.70 2.53
C GLY A 50 5.81 19.04 3.07
N PHE A 51 5.51 17.80 2.68
CA PHE A 51 4.39 17.05 3.24
C PHE A 51 4.59 16.77 4.74
N SER A 52 3.49 16.79 5.50
CA SER A 52 3.50 16.45 6.94
C SER A 52 2.57 15.24 7.19
N PRO A 53 3.08 14.18 7.84
CA PRO A 53 4.44 13.98 8.37
C PRO A 53 5.50 13.85 7.27
N ALA A 54 6.78 14.05 7.60
CA ALA A 54 7.87 13.96 6.64
C ALA A 54 7.89 12.61 5.91
N PRO A 55 7.99 12.60 4.57
CA PRO A 55 7.97 11.36 3.79
C PRO A 55 9.30 10.61 3.89
N ASP A 56 9.24 9.27 3.75
CA ASP A 56 10.42 8.40 3.60
C ASP A 56 10.98 8.46 2.17
N ILE A 57 10.11 8.79 1.20
CA ILE A 57 10.44 8.93 -0.22
C ILE A 57 9.76 10.21 -0.71
N VAL A 58 10.56 11.12 -1.27
CA VAL A 58 10.01 12.35 -1.85
C VAL A 58 9.53 12.06 -3.27
N THR A 59 8.24 12.33 -3.53
CA THR A 59 7.65 12.22 -4.86
C THR A 59 7.81 13.54 -5.62
N ARG A 60 7.89 13.46 -6.95
CA ARG A 60 7.90 14.63 -7.83
C ARG A 60 6.47 15.01 -8.23
N ARG A 61 6.32 16.17 -8.81
CA ARG A 61 5.16 16.50 -9.64
C ARG A 61 5.29 15.79 -10.99
N TYR A 62 4.15 15.30 -11.50
CA TYR A 62 4.09 14.61 -12.79
C TYR A 62 3.48 15.54 -13.85
N ASP A 63 3.96 15.42 -15.09
CA ASP A 63 3.47 16.21 -16.23
C ASP A 63 2.28 15.50 -16.89
N LEU A 64 1.22 15.35 -16.11
CA LEU A 64 -0.06 14.73 -16.49
C LEU A 64 -1.20 15.43 -15.76
N ALA A 65 -2.39 15.45 -16.37
CA ALA A 65 -3.60 15.81 -15.64
C ALA A 65 -3.80 14.85 -14.47
N PRO A 66 -4.34 15.31 -13.31
CA PRO A 66 -4.50 14.47 -12.12
C PRO A 66 -5.27 13.17 -12.38
N GLU A 67 -6.34 13.22 -13.17
CA GLU A 67 -7.16 12.05 -13.50
C GLU A 67 -6.38 11.03 -14.36
N ALA A 68 -5.57 11.52 -15.29
CA ALA A 68 -4.71 10.67 -16.13
C ALA A 68 -3.59 10.02 -15.30
N LEU A 69 -3.00 10.78 -14.39
CA LEU A 69 -2.03 10.25 -13.42
C LEU A 69 -2.68 9.19 -12.52
N TYR A 70 -3.85 9.47 -11.97
CA TYR A 70 -4.61 8.54 -11.14
C TYR A 70 -4.88 7.21 -11.87
N ALA A 71 -5.39 7.28 -13.11
CA ALA A 71 -5.63 6.09 -13.91
C ALA A 71 -4.34 5.30 -14.18
N THR A 72 -3.22 6.01 -14.40
CA THR A 72 -1.93 5.38 -14.65
C THR A 72 -1.39 4.69 -13.40
N VAL A 73 -1.46 5.35 -12.22
CA VAL A 73 -1.03 4.75 -10.95
C VAL A 73 -1.87 3.52 -10.61
N ARG A 74 -3.19 3.55 -10.82
CA ARG A 74 -4.07 2.38 -10.62
C ARG A 74 -3.64 1.21 -11.51
N ARG A 75 -3.32 1.46 -12.78
CA ARG A 75 -2.83 0.43 -13.71
C ARG A 75 -1.50 -0.16 -13.26
N VAL A 76 -0.59 0.69 -12.78
CA VAL A 76 0.69 0.25 -12.20
C VAL A 76 0.46 -0.60 -10.95
N ALA A 77 -0.40 -0.17 -10.04
CA ALA A 77 -0.75 -0.90 -8.82
C ALA A 77 -1.35 -2.28 -9.11
N GLY A 78 -2.26 -2.36 -10.08
CA GLY A 78 -2.89 -3.62 -10.49
C GLY A 78 -1.94 -4.65 -11.13
N ARG A 79 -0.74 -4.21 -11.56
CA ARG A 79 0.32 -5.09 -12.07
C ARG A 79 1.33 -5.50 -11.01
N GLN A 80 1.24 -4.94 -9.80
CA GLN A 80 2.18 -5.30 -8.74
C GLN A 80 1.86 -6.70 -8.18
N PRO A 81 2.89 -7.49 -7.87
CA PRO A 81 2.68 -8.84 -7.38
C PRO A 81 1.90 -8.86 -6.07
N ARG A 82 0.95 -9.77 -5.97
CA ARG A 82 0.12 -10.02 -4.77
C ARG A 82 -0.57 -8.75 -4.22
N THR A 83 -0.89 -7.82 -5.10
CA THR A 83 -1.55 -6.54 -4.79
C THR A 83 -2.93 -6.52 -5.40
N PHE A 84 -3.93 -6.18 -4.59
CA PHE A 84 -5.34 -6.25 -4.95
C PHE A 84 -6.04 -4.95 -4.56
N GLU A 85 -6.74 -4.33 -5.49
CA GLU A 85 -7.56 -3.15 -5.19
C GLU A 85 -8.69 -3.56 -4.25
N GLN A 86 -8.87 -2.80 -3.18
CA GLN A 86 -9.93 -3.02 -2.20
C GLN A 86 -11.11 -2.07 -2.46
N VAL A 87 -10.82 -0.81 -2.72
CA VAL A 87 -11.81 0.23 -3.00
C VAL A 87 -11.17 1.39 -3.76
N ALA A 88 -11.96 2.04 -4.62
CA ALA A 88 -11.59 3.27 -5.30
C ALA A 88 -12.62 4.36 -4.98
N TYR A 89 -12.13 5.57 -4.69
CA TYR A 89 -12.86 6.80 -4.49
C TYR A 89 -12.50 7.76 -5.63
N ASP A 90 -13.10 7.53 -6.79
CA ASP A 90 -12.67 8.16 -8.05
C ASP A 90 -12.87 9.69 -8.04
N ASP A 91 -13.91 10.18 -7.37
CA ASP A 91 -14.17 11.61 -7.15
C ASP A 91 -13.13 12.30 -6.28
N ARG A 92 -12.34 11.53 -5.55
CA ARG A 92 -11.25 11.99 -4.67
C ARG A 92 -9.87 11.61 -5.19
N LEU A 93 -9.79 10.97 -6.35
CA LEU A 93 -8.56 10.42 -6.94
C LEU A 93 -7.75 9.59 -5.93
N GLN A 94 -8.46 8.83 -5.09
CA GLN A 94 -7.89 7.98 -4.05
C GLN A 94 -8.32 6.53 -4.26
N ALA A 95 -7.37 5.59 -4.08
CA ALA A 95 -7.68 4.16 -4.10
C ALA A 95 -6.86 3.41 -3.04
N HIS A 96 -7.43 2.33 -2.53
CA HIS A 96 -6.84 1.52 -1.49
C HIS A 96 -6.62 0.09 -1.97
N TYR A 97 -5.51 -0.48 -1.52
CA TYR A 97 -5.06 -1.81 -1.91
C TYR A 97 -4.68 -2.64 -0.70
N VAL A 98 -4.76 -3.95 -0.87
CA VAL A 98 -4.17 -4.93 0.02
C VAL A 98 -3.03 -5.61 -0.72
N ALA A 99 -1.82 -5.55 -0.19
CA ALA A 99 -0.70 -6.37 -0.66
C ALA A 99 -0.44 -7.48 0.34
N ARG A 100 -0.15 -8.70 -0.16
CA ARG A 100 0.09 -9.85 0.72
C ARG A 100 1.53 -10.30 0.62
N SER A 101 2.18 -10.53 1.77
CA SER A 101 3.52 -11.06 1.82
C SER A 101 3.58 -12.47 1.21
N ALA A 102 4.69 -12.79 0.52
CA ALA A 102 4.83 -14.08 -0.16
C ALA A 102 4.94 -15.26 0.83
N ALA A 103 5.67 -15.08 1.94
CA ALA A 103 5.96 -16.15 2.88
C ALA A 103 4.81 -16.42 3.86
N MET A 104 4.24 -15.37 4.46
CA MET A 104 3.29 -15.50 5.58
C MET A 104 1.87 -15.09 5.20
N ASN A 105 1.64 -14.66 3.96
CA ASN A 105 0.37 -14.12 3.49
C ASN A 105 -0.20 -12.97 4.35
N PHE A 106 0.67 -12.27 5.08
CA PHE A 106 0.28 -11.12 5.90
C PHE A 106 -0.17 -9.98 5.01
N PRO A 107 -1.31 -9.36 5.31
CA PRO A 107 -1.79 -8.20 4.58
C PRO A 107 -1.06 -6.94 5.02
N ASP A 108 -0.66 -6.14 4.03
CA ASP A 108 -0.28 -4.74 4.19
C ASP A 108 -1.32 -3.88 3.48
N LEU A 109 -1.65 -2.74 4.05
CA LEU A 109 -2.61 -1.80 3.49
C LEU A 109 -1.85 -0.69 2.76
N ILE A 110 -2.30 -0.36 1.56
CA ILE A 110 -1.76 0.74 0.78
C ILE A 110 -2.91 1.69 0.45
N ALA A 111 -2.72 2.97 0.73
CA ALA A 111 -3.57 4.03 0.22
C ALA A 111 -2.77 4.89 -0.75
N MET A 112 -3.35 5.22 -1.89
CA MET A 112 -2.79 6.15 -2.85
C MET A 112 -3.76 7.28 -3.13
N GLN A 113 -3.24 8.50 -3.29
CA GLN A 113 -4.01 9.67 -3.69
C GLN A 113 -3.20 10.52 -4.64
N VAL A 114 -3.85 10.99 -5.70
CA VAL A 114 -3.32 12.02 -6.58
C VAL A 114 -3.94 13.37 -6.17
N ASN A 115 -3.09 14.35 -5.99
CA ASN A 115 -3.50 15.72 -5.67
C ASN A 115 -3.82 16.53 -6.93
N SER A 116 -4.55 17.63 -6.78
CA SER A 116 -4.95 18.50 -7.89
C SER A 116 -3.78 19.16 -8.63
N ASP A 117 -2.60 19.21 -8.02
CA ASP A 117 -1.35 19.70 -8.61
C ASP A 117 -0.53 18.61 -9.30
N SER A 118 -1.11 17.42 -9.51
CA SER A 118 -0.43 16.24 -10.08
C SER A 118 0.76 15.73 -9.28
N THR A 119 0.72 15.89 -7.97
CA THR A 119 1.60 15.18 -7.04
C THR A 119 0.92 13.91 -6.53
N LEU A 120 1.72 12.94 -6.09
CA LEU A 120 1.27 11.62 -5.65
C LEU A 120 1.64 11.38 -4.18
N VAL A 121 0.67 10.94 -3.40
CA VAL A 121 0.88 10.43 -2.04
C VAL A 121 0.61 8.93 -2.02
N LEU A 122 1.56 8.15 -1.50
CA LEU A 122 1.43 6.71 -1.27
C LEU A 122 1.72 6.44 0.20
N TRP A 123 0.77 5.80 0.87
CA TRP A 123 0.90 5.38 2.26
C TRP A 123 0.81 3.87 2.35
N SER A 124 1.83 3.19 2.86
CA SER A 124 1.84 1.74 3.05
C SER A 124 2.12 1.39 4.49
N ARG A 125 1.34 0.45 5.05
CA ARG A 125 1.47 0.00 6.45
C ARG A 125 1.15 -1.46 6.60
N SER A 126 1.88 -2.15 7.47
CA SER A 126 1.57 -3.53 7.83
C SER A 126 0.40 -3.59 8.82
N VAL A 127 -0.48 -4.58 8.64
CA VAL A 127 -1.58 -4.86 9.57
C VAL A 127 -1.04 -5.57 10.81
N TYR A 128 -0.05 -6.44 10.63
CA TYR A 128 0.52 -7.24 11.70
C TYR A 128 2.01 -6.96 11.87
N GLY A 129 2.47 -7.16 13.10
CA GLY A 129 3.87 -7.02 13.44
C GLY A 129 4.30 -5.59 13.78
N ARG A 130 5.38 -5.49 14.53
CA ARG A 130 5.96 -4.21 14.98
C ARG A 130 6.95 -3.64 13.97
N SER A 131 7.55 -4.49 13.15
CA SER A 131 8.51 -4.11 12.11
C SER A 131 8.23 -4.89 10.84
N ASP A 132 8.35 -4.24 9.68
CA ASP A 132 8.20 -4.85 8.36
C ASP A 132 9.54 -5.10 7.66
N LEU A 133 10.67 -4.87 8.35
CA LEU A 133 12.02 -4.98 7.79
C LEU A 133 12.19 -4.15 6.50
N GLY A 134 11.48 -3.03 6.37
CA GLY A 134 11.52 -2.13 5.22
C GLY A 134 10.73 -2.62 3.99
N VAL A 135 9.86 -3.61 4.15
CA VAL A 135 9.01 -4.13 3.05
C VAL A 135 8.12 -3.05 2.46
N ASN A 136 7.48 -2.24 3.32
CA ASN A 136 6.61 -1.15 2.87
C ASN A 136 7.38 -0.11 2.04
N ARG A 137 8.57 0.29 2.49
CA ARG A 137 9.42 1.25 1.74
C ARG A 137 9.85 0.68 0.39
N ARG A 138 10.33 -0.57 0.33
CA ARG A 138 10.71 -1.23 -0.94
C ARG A 138 9.53 -1.33 -1.89
N ARG A 139 8.33 -1.61 -1.39
CA ARG A 139 7.10 -1.64 -2.19
C ARG A 139 6.84 -0.30 -2.83
N LEU A 140 6.83 0.79 -2.06
CA LEU A 140 6.58 2.13 -2.61
C LEU A 140 7.66 2.53 -3.62
N THR A 141 8.92 2.20 -3.37
CA THR A 141 10.02 2.42 -4.34
C THR A 141 9.76 1.67 -5.65
N ALA A 142 9.32 0.41 -5.58
CA ALA A 142 9.01 -0.39 -6.77
C ALA A 142 7.81 0.17 -7.56
N TRP A 143 6.77 0.65 -6.86
CA TRP A 143 5.62 1.27 -7.51
C TRP A 143 6.01 2.56 -8.25
N LEU A 144 6.79 3.42 -7.61
CA LEU A 144 7.28 4.67 -8.22
C LEU A 144 8.18 4.40 -9.42
N GLY A 145 9.08 3.42 -9.32
CA GLY A 145 9.93 3.01 -10.47
C GLY A 145 9.12 2.45 -11.64
N ALA A 146 8.08 1.64 -11.36
CA ALA A 146 7.18 1.13 -12.38
C ALA A 146 6.33 2.25 -13.03
N LEU A 147 5.93 3.26 -12.24
CA LEU A 147 5.23 4.44 -12.74
C LEU A 147 6.13 5.24 -13.68
N ASP A 148 7.36 5.54 -13.26
CA ASP A 148 8.31 6.29 -14.07
C ASP A 148 8.64 5.56 -15.39
N THR A 149 8.81 4.24 -15.34
CA THR A 149 9.00 3.42 -16.55
C THR A 149 7.79 3.49 -17.47
N THR A 150 6.57 3.42 -16.91
CA THR A 150 5.33 3.50 -17.70
C THR A 150 5.20 4.85 -18.38
N LEU A 151 5.57 5.93 -17.70
CA LEU A 151 5.48 7.29 -18.25
C LEU A 151 6.57 7.61 -19.28
N ALA A 152 7.74 6.97 -19.17
CA ALA A 152 8.83 7.15 -20.13
C ALA A 152 8.58 6.46 -21.49
N THR A 153 7.60 5.54 -21.56
CA THR A 153 7.26 4.78 -22.77
C THR A 153 6.10 5.38 -23.57
N HIS A 154 5.57 6.51 -23.13
CA HIS A 154 4.50 7.28 -23.79
C HIS A 154 4.97 8.69 -24.15
#